data_0d9d734e6fca61a6cf033e66bce99ad3
#
_entry.id   0d9d734e6fca61a6cf033e66bce99ad3
#
_cell.length_a   1.000
_cell.length_b   1.000
_cell.length_c   1.000
_cell.angle_alpha   90.00
_cell.angle_beta   90.00
_cell.angle_gamma   90.00
#
_symmetry.space_group_name_H-M   'P 1'
#
loop_
_entity.id
_entity.type
_entity.pdbx_description
1 polymer ?
#
loop_
_entity_poly.entity_id
_entity_poly.type
_entity_poly.pdbx_seq_one_letter_code
_entity_poly.pdbx_strand_id
1 'polypeptide(L)'
;MDTQKSITLLNDLIVINNDRVEGYKTAEIETPETDLKILFYDMQATSESNRIELASAVTKLNGEVEEGTRATGKFFRFWMDFKATITGNNRGTILDSCEYGEDKALDEYENVLDEKEHLSIENLQMIQRQKAQIEVDHTKVKKLRDEAMD
;
A
#
# COMPACT_ATOMS: atom_id res chain seq x y z
N MET A 1 -14.96 14.82 -17.40
CA MET A 1 -13.84 14.23 -16.64
C MET A 1 -12.59 15.06 -16.86
N ASP A 2 -11.90 15.42 -15.79
CA ASP A 2 -10.67 16.21 -15.87
C ASP A 2 -9.47 15.24 -15.94
N THR A 3 -8.80 15.22 -17.10
CA THR A 3 -7.67 14.30 -17.34
C THR A 3 -6.50 14.56 -16.40
N GLN A 4 -6.17 15.83 -16.15
CA GLN A 4 -5.07 16.17 -15.23
C GLN A 4 -5.40 15.74 -13.81
N LYS A 5 -6.63 15.92 -13.36
CA LYS A 5 -7.08 15.47 -12.05
C LYS A 5 -7.01 13.93 -11.94
N SER A 6 -7.42 13.24 -13.00
CA SER A 6 -7.33 11.78 -13.07
C SER A 6 -5.88 11.30 -12.91
N ILE A 7 -4.94 11.93 -13.62
CA ILE A 7 -3.52 11.61 -13.55
C ILE A 7 -3.00 11.81 -12.10
N THR A 8 -3.38 12.92 -11.48
CA THR A 8 -2.97 13.21 -10.09
C THR A 8 -3.47 12.14 -9.12
N LEU A 9 -4.75 11.74 -9.24
CA LEU A 9 -5.33 10.71 -8.37
C LEU A 9 -4.64 9.36 -8.55
N LEU A 10 -4.37 8.97 -9.80
CA LEU A 10 -3.67 7.71 -10.08
C LEU A 10 -2.24 7.74 -9.54
N ASN A 11 -1.54 8.86 -9.67
CA ASN A 11 -0.18 9.01 -9.14
C ASN A 11 -0.14 9.00 -7.62
N ASP A 12 -1.17 9.52 -6.95
CA ASP A 12 -1.27 9.42 -5.49
C ASP A 12 -1.27 7.96 -5.04
N LEU A 13 -2.00 7.10 -5.76
CA LEU A 13 -2.03 5.66 -5.45
C LEU A 13 -0.73 4.96 -5.84
N ILE A 14 -0.04 5.42 -6.88
CA ILE A 14 1.27 4.90 -7.24
C ILE A 14 2.26 5.14 -6.11
N VAL A 15 2.28 6.36 -5.54
CA VAL A 15 3.16 6.70 -4.42
C VAL A 15 2.90 5.78 -3.22
N ILE A 16 1.63 5.55 -2.88
CA ILE A 16 1.25 4.66 -1.78
C ILE A 16 1.75 3.23 -2.02
N ASN A 17 1.60 2.72 -3.23
CA ASN A 17 2.09 1.38 -3.56
C ASN A 17 3.62 1.32 -3.60
N ASN A 18 4.30 2.38 -4.05
CA ASN A 18 5.75 2.47 -3.97
C ASN A 18 6.22 2.37 -2.51
N ASP A 19 5.54 3.10 -1.59
CA ASP A 19 5.84 3.05 -0.17
C ASP A 19 5.64 1.63 0.39
N ARG A 20 4.56 0.95 0.00
CA ARG A 20 4.29 -0.42 0.46
C ARG A 20 5.35 -1.40 -0.07
N VAL A 21 5.75 -1.27 -1.34
CA VAL A 21 6.80 -2.11 -1.92
C VAL A 21 8.10 -1.97 -1.11
N GLU A 22 8.55 -0.74 -0.88
CA GLU A 22 9.78 -0.48 -0.14
C GLU A 22 9.68 -0.93 1.32
N GLY A 23 8.55 -0.64 1.97
CA GLY A 23 8.34 -1.00 3.37
C GLY A 23 8.30 -2.51 3.58
N TYR A 24 7.53 -3.23 2.78
CA TYR A 24 7.43 -4.69 2.94
C TYR A 24 8.67 -5.42 2.45
N LYS A 25 9.39 -4.87 1.48
CA LYS A 25 10.70 -5.40 1.10
C LYS A 25 11.67 -5.35 2.28
N THR A 26 11.73 -4.22 2.97
CA THR A 26 12.54 -4.06 4.18
C THR A 26 12.08 -5.03 5.27
N ALA A 27 10.78 -5.14 5.49
CA ALA A 27 10.20 -6.03 6.49
C ALA A 27 10.56 -7.50 6.23
N GLU A 28 10.48 -7.92 4.96
CA GLU A 28 10.84 -9.27 4.54
C GLU A 28 12.31 -9.59 4.87
N ILE A 29 13.20 -8.65 4.61
CA ILE A 29 14.64 -8.82 4.85
C ILE A 29 14.94 -8.86 6.35
N GLU A 30 14.30 -8.01 7.14
CA GLU A 30 14.64 -7.81 8.55
C GLU A 30 13.99 -8.83 9.49
N THR A 31 12.85 -9.40 9.14
CA THR A 31 12.17 -10.34 10.05
C THR A 31 12.87 -11.70 10.07
N PRO A 32 13.07 -12.30 11.27
CA PRO A 32 13.61 -13.68 11.35
C PRO A 32 12.54 -14.76 11.18
N GLU A 33 11.25 -14.40 11.18
CA GLU A 33 10.15 -15.36 11.16
C GLU A 33 9.76 -15.72 9.72
N THR A 34 9.82 -17.01 9.39
CA THR A 34 9.59 -17.50 8.03
C THR A 34 8.20 -17.17 7.50
N ASP A 35 7.16 -17.32 8.32
CA ASP A 35 5.79 -17.04 7.89
C ASP A 35 5.55 -15.54 7.66
N LEU A 36 6.19 -14.67 8.42
CA LEU A 36 6.13 -13.22 8.20
C LEU A 36 6.90 -12.83 6.93
N LYS A 37 8.01 -13.51 6.63
CA LYS A 37 8.71 -13.28 5.37
C LYS A 37 7.79 -13.55 4.17
N ILE A 38 7.04 -14.65 4.22
CA ILE A 38 6.09 -15.01 3.17
C ILE A 38 4.97 -13.98 3.07
N LEU A 39 4.41 -13.57 4.21
CA LEU A 39 3.37 -12.54 4.26
C LEU A 39 3.85 -11.24 3.63
N PHE A 40 5.02 -10.76 4.03
CA PHE A 40 5.57 -9.48 3.54
C PHE A 40 5.91 -9.56 2.05
N TYR A 41 6.40 -10.70 1.59
CA TYR A 41 6.64 -10.93 0.17
C TYR A 41 5.34 -10.85 -0.63
N ASP A 42 4.27 -11.48 -0.15
CA ASP A 42 2.97 -11.47 -0.81
C ASP A 42 2.39 -10.05 -0.87
N MET A 43 2.53 -9.29 0.22
CA MET A 43 2.05 -7.90 0.27
C MET A 43 2.86 -6.99 -0.65
N GLN A 44 4.17 -7.21 -0.74
CA GLN A 44 5.04 -6.52 -1.68
C GLN A 44 4.61 -6.81 -3.13
N ALA A 45 4.33 -8.08 -3.44
CA ALA A 45 3.91 -8.50 -4.77
C ALA A 45 2.57 -7.87 -5.17
N THR A 46 1.62 -7.79 -4.23
CA THR A 46 0.34 -7.12 -4.46
C THR A 46 0.55 -5.66 -4.84
N SER A 47 1.38 -4.94 -4.09
CA SER A 47 1.64 -3.51 -4.35
C SER A 47 2.42 -3.30 -5.64
N GLU A 48 3.33 -4.21 -5.98
CA GLU A 48 4.05 -4.16 -7.25
C GLU A 48 3.08 -4.31 -8.43
N SER A 49 2.15 -5.25 -8.34
CA SER A 49 1.11 -5.46 -9.35
C SER A 49 0.21 -4.23 -9.48
N ASN A 50 -0.21 -3.66 -8.35
CA ASN A 50 -1.03 -2.44 -8.33
C ASN A 50 -0.30 -1.28 -9.00
N ARG A 51 0.98 -1.10 -8.68
CA ARG A 51 1.81 -0.04 -9.24
C ARG A 51 1.90 -0.14 -10.76
N ILE A 52 2.09 -1.35 -11.28
CA ILE A 52 2.21 -1.58 -12.73
C ILE A 52 0.89 -1.22 -13.44
N GLU A 53 -0.25 -1.63 -12.89
CA GLU A 53 -1.56 -1.30 -13.46
C GLU A 53 -1.81 0.21 -13.45
N LEU A 54 -1.52 0.86 -12.33
CA LEU A 54 -1.71 2.30 -12.18
C LEU A 54 -0.81 3.09 -13.14
N ALA A 55 0.45 2.67 -13.29
CA ALA A 55 1.40 3.29 -14.20
C ALA A 55 0.93 3.17 -15.66
N SER A 56 0.38 2.02 -16.04
CA SER A 56 -0.20 1.84 -17.37
C SER A 56 -1.37 2.81 -17.60
N ALA A 57 -2.22 2.99 -16.59
CA ALA A 57 -3.35 3.92 -16.69
C ALA A 57 -2.89 5.37 -16.85
N VAL A 58 -1.86 5.80 -16.12
CA VAL A 58 -1.28 7.14 -16.24
C VAL A 58 -0.71 7.35 -17.65
N THR A 59 0.03 6.35 -18.16
CA THR A 59 0.65 6.41 -19.49
C THR A 59 -0.42 6.54 -20.58
N LYS A 60 -1.53 5.83 -20.47
CA LYS A 60 -2.65 5.91 -21.42
C LYS A 60 -3.28 7.29 -21.44
N LEU A 61 -3.18 8.06 -20.36
CA LEU A 61 -3.67 9.44 -20.29
C LEU A 61 -2.60 10.46 -20.70
N ASN A 62 -1.46 10.00 -21.19
CA ASN A 62 -0.29 10.81 -21.56
C ASN A 62 0.30 11.57 -20.38
N GLY A 63 0.16 11.03 -19.16
CA GLY A 63 0.75 11.60 -17.96
C GLY A 63 2.13 11.04 -17.67
N GLU A 64 2.82 11.69 -16.73
CA GLU A 64 4.08 11.18 -16.22
C GLU A 64 3.83 10.31 -14.99
N VAL A 65 4.41 9.11 -15.00
CA VAL A 65 4.31 8.16 -13.88
C VAL A 65 5.20 8.62 -12.74
N GLU A 66 4.64 8.71 -11.54
CA GLU A 66 5.39 9.03 -10.33
C GLU A 66 6.27 7.83 -9.93
N GLU A 67 7.57 8.06 -9.76
CA GLU A 67 8.52 6.99 -9.44
C GLU A 67 8.97 7.00 -7.98
N GLY A 68 8.61 8.05 -7.23
CA GLY A 68 9.09 8.24 -5.87
C GLY A 68 8.21 7.61 -4.81
N THR A 69 8.73 7.67 -3.59
CA THR A 69 7.96 7.37 -2.38
C THR A 69 7.57 8.70 -1.74
N ARG A 70 6.69 8.64 -0.74
CA ARG A 70 6.28 9.84 -0.03
C ARG A 70 7.38 10.21 0.98
N ALA A 71 8.28 11.12 0.57
CA ALA A 71 9.47 11.49 1.34
C ALA A 71 9.17 12.32 2.59
N THR A 72 7.95 12.83 2.77
CA THR A 72 7.58 13.67 3.91
C THR A 72 6.21 13.27 4.46
N GLY A 73 5.93 13.63 5.72
CA GLY A 73 4.64 13.44 6.35
C GLY A 73 4.55 12.18 7.20
N LYS A 74 3.34 11.93 7.69
CA LYS A 74 3.09 10.85 8.66
C LYS A 74 3.33 9.47 8.07
N PHE A 75 3.01 9.28 6.79
CA PHE A 75 3.15 7.97 6.14
C PHE A 75 4.61 7.59 5.97
N PHE A 76 5.45 8.55 5.56
CA PHE A 76 6.90 8.34 5.48
C PHE A 76 7.48 8.00 6.85
N ARG A 77 7.09 8.75 7.88
CA ARG A 77 7.54 8.49 9.26
C ARG A 77 7.10 7.12 9.74
N PHE A 78 5.89 6.70 9.38
CA PHE A 78 5.41 5.36 9.72
C PHE A 78 6.35 4.29 9.16
N TRP A 79 6.74 4.38 7.89
CA TRP A 79 7.63 3.38 7.29
C TRP A 79 9.04 3.39 7.90
N MET A 80 9.56 4.56 8.28
CA MET A 80 10.83 4.66 9.00
C MET A 80 10.76 3.96 10.36
N ASP A 81 9.68 4.21 11.11
CA ASP A 81 9.47 3.59 12.43
C ASP A 81 9.20 2.10 12.31
N PHE A 82 8.55 1.66 11.24
CA PHE A 82 8.24 0.26 10.98
C PHE A 82 9.51 -0.59 10.89
N LYS A 83 10.53 -0.09 10.22
CA LYS A 83 11.83 -0.78 10.15
C LYS A 83 12.41 -1.01 11.54
N ALA A 84 12.39 0.02 12.39
CA ALA A 84 12.87 -0.08 13.76
C ALA A 84 12.03 -1.07 14.59
N THR A 85 10.71 -1.08 14.37
CA THR A 85 9.77 -1.97 15.05
C THR A 85 10.10 -3.44 14.77
N ILE A 86 10.37 -3.77 13.50
CA ILE A 86 10.65 -5.16 13.09
C ILE A 86 11.88 -5.72 13.80
N THR A 87 12.92 -4.91 13.98
CA THR A 87 14.18 -5.37 14.57
C THR A 87 14.15 -5.41 16.10
N GLY A 88 13.25 -4.67 16.74
CA GLY A 88 13.27 -4.48 18.18
C GLY A 88 12.06 -5.01 18.95
N ASN A 89 11.05 -5.58 18.28
CA ASN A 89 9.79 -5.90 18.93
C ASN A 89 9.30 -7.32 18.66
N ASN A 90 8.27 -7.72 19.42
CA ASN A 90 7.67 -9.03 19.27
C ASN A 90 6.70 -9.05 18.08
N ARG A 91 6.27 -10.27 17.75
CA ARG A 91 5.39 -10.55 16.62
C ARG A 91 4.09 -9.73 16.64
N GLY A 92 3.43 -9.65 17.79
CA GLY A 92 2.18 -8.91 17.92
C GLY A 92 2.35 -7.42 17.61
N THR A 93 3.42 -6.82 18.12
CA THR A 93 3.74 -5.41 17.88
C THR A 93 4.04 -5.14 16.40
N ILE A 94 4.78 -6.05 15.77
CA ILE A 94 5.10 -5.95 14.34
C ILE A 94 3.81 -5.98 13.51
N LEU A 95 2.92 -6.93 13.80
CA LEU A 95 1.66 -7.08 13.07
C LEU A 95 0.70 -5.91 13.32
N ASP A 96 0.70 -5.36 14.54
CA ASP A 96 -0.09 -4.17 14.86
C ASP A 96 0.37 -2.97 14.01
N SER A 97 1.67 -2.79 13.85
CA SER A 97 2.23 -1.76 12.97
C SER A 97 1.86 -1.99 11.51
N CYS A 98 1.84 -3.26 11.06
CA CYS A 98 1.40 -3.60 9.70
C CYS A 98 -0.06 -3.19 9.48
N GLU A 99 -0.93 -3.47 10.43
CA GLU A 99 -2.35 -3.09 10.34
C GLU A 99 -2.51 -1.58 10.20
N TYR A 100 -1.75 -0.82 10.99
CA TYR A 100 -1.77 0.64 10.88
C TYR A 100 -1.39 1.10 9.49
N GLY A 101 -0.33 0.52 8.91
CA GLY A 101 0.11 0.85 7.54
C GLY A 101 -0.93 0.50 6.49
N GLU A 102 -1.60 -0.65 6.65
CA GLU A 102 -2.67 -1.07 5.74
C GLU A 102 -3.89 -0.14 5.85
N ASP A 103 -4.23 0.32 7.06
CA ASP A 103 -5.30 1.31 7.27
C ASP A 103 -4.99 2.60 6.52
N LYS A 104 -3.74 3.06 6.56
CA LYS A 104 -3.32 4.29 5.86
C LYS A 104 -3.40 4.14 4.34
N ALA A 105 -3.03 2.97 3.82
CA ALA A 105 -3.16 2.70 2.40
C ALA A 105 -4.63 2.68 1.97
N LEU A 106 -5.50 2.05 2.76
CA LEU A 106 -6.94 2.03 2.50
C LEU A 106 -7.55 3.42 2.56
N ASP A 107 -7.13 4.27 3.50
CA ASP A 107 -7.58 5.66 3.58
C ASP A 107 -7.26 6.42 2.29
N GLU A 108 -6.07 6.21 1.72
CA GLU A 108 -5.70 6.87 0.47
C GLU A 108 -6.54 6.40 -0.71
N TYR A 109 -6.84 5.09 -0.77
CA TYR A 109 -7.74 4.56 -1.78
C TYR A 109 -9.16 5.16 -1.63
N GLU A 110 -9.65 5.28 -0.39
CA GLU A 110 -10.94 5.94 -0.12
C GLU A 110 -10.94 7.40 -0.57
N ASN A 111 -9.88 8.14 -0.27
CA ASN A 111 -9.76 9.54 -0.68
C ASN A 111 -9.85 9.69 -2.19
N VAL A 112 -9.20 8.79 -2.94
CA VAL A 112 -9.28 8.79 -4.41
C VAL A 112 -10.69 8.44 -4.89
N LEU A 113 -11.32 7.44 -4.28
CA LEU A 113 -12.68 7.03 -4.64
C LEU A 113 -13.73 8.10 -4.33
N ASP A 114 -13.48 8.96 -3.34
CA ASP A 114 -14.35 10.11 -3.04
C ASP A 114 -14.37 11.12 -4.20
N GLU A 115 -13.39 11.06 -5.08
CA GLU A 115 -13.30 11.93 -6.27
C GLU A 115 -13.53 11.13 -7.57
N LYS A 116 -14.33 10.09 -7.52
CA LYS A 116 -14.59 9.16 -8.64
C LYS A 116 -15.13 9.83 -9.90
N GLU A 117 -15.73 11.03 -9.79
CA GLU A 117 -16.21 11.79 -10.93
C GLU A 117 -15.07 12.19 -11.89
N HIS A 118 -13.82 12.15 -11.43
CA HIS A 118 -12.63 12.43 -12.23
C HIS A 118 -11.99 11.17 -12.81
N LEU A 119 -12.61 10.00 -12.63
CA LEU A 119 -12.08 8.71 -13.07
C LEU A 119 -12.95 8.12 -14.17
N SER A 120 -12.33 7.45 -15.14
CA SER A 120 -13.07 6.63 -16.10
C SER A 120 -13.65 5.41 -15.38
N ILE A 121 -14.66 4.78 -16.01
CA ILE A 121 -15.25 3.55 -15.45
C ILE A 121 -14.18 2.46 -15.31
N GLU A 122 -13.30 2.33 -16.30
CA GLU A 122 -12.21 1.33 -16.27
C GLU A 122 -11.26 1.57 -15.09
N ASN A 123 -10.84 2.83 -14.89
CA ASN A 123 -9.94 3.17 -13.79
C ASN A 123 -10.63 3.05 -12.44
N LEU A 124 -11.91 3.41 -12.36
CA LEU A 124 -12.70 3.24 -11.14
C LEU A 124 -12.76 1.76 -10.73
N GLN A 125 -13.06 0.87 -11.69
CA GLN A 125 -13.13 -0.58 -11.42
C GLN A 125 -11.77 -1.15 -11.00
N MET A 126 -10.68 -0.71 -11.65
CA MET A 126 -9.32 -1.10 -11.30
C MET A 126 -8.99 -0.71 -9.84
N ILE A 127 -9.28 0.52 -9.48
CA ILE A 127 -9.01 1.04 -8.13
C ILE A 127 -9.85 0.31 -7.09
N GLN A 128 -11.12 0.04 -7.37
CA GLN A 128 -11.99 -0.72 -6.46
C GLN A 128 -11.47 -2.15 -6.25
N ARG A 129 -10.99 -2.80 -7.30
CA ARG A 129 -10.40 -4.14 -7.21
C ARG A 129 -9.11 -4.14 -6.41
N GLN A 130 -8.25 -3.16 -6.63
CA GLN A 130 -7.01 -3.01 -5.87
C GLN A 130 -7.29 -2.78 -4.39
N LYS A 131 -8.25 -1.92 -4.08
CA LYS A 131 -8.68 -1.66 -2.70
C LYS A 131 -9.18 -2.93 -2.03
N ALA A 132 -9.99 -3.72 -2.74
CA ALA A 132 -10.51 -4.98 -2.20
C ALA A 132 -9.37 -5.97 -1.88
N GLN A 133 -8.32 -6.01 -2.70
CA GLN A 133 -7.17 -6.87 -2.44
C GLN A 133 -6.40 -6.40 -1.19
N ILE A 134 -6.23 -5.09 -1.02
CA ILE A 134 -5.59 -4.53 0.18
C ILE A 134 -6.43 -4.85 1.42
N GLU A 135 -7.76 -4.83 1.32
CA GLU A 135 -8.66 -5.22 2.43
C GLU A 135 -8.46 -6.70 2.81
N VAL A 136 -8.24 -7.58 1.83
CA VAL A 136 -7.91 -8.98 2.10
C VAL A 136 -6.59 -9.08 2.87
N ASP A 137 -5.57 -8.33 2.43
CA ASP A 137 -4.27 -8.28 3.11
C ASP A 137 -4.41 -7.76 4.55
N HIS A 138 -5.20 -6.71 4.72
CA HIS A 138 -5.49 -6.12 6.03
C HIS A 138 -6.13 -7.15 6.97
N THR A 139 -7.09 -7.92 6.46
CA THR A 139 -7.77 -8.96 7.25
C THR A 139 -6.80 -10.07 7.69
N LYS A 140 -5.88 -10.47 6.80
CA LYS A 140 -4.84 -11.45 7.15
C LYS A 140 -3.95 -10.95 8.28
N VAL A 141 -3.49 -9.70 8.18
CA VAL A 141 -2.64 -9.09 9.19
C VAL A 141 -3.36 -9.02 10.54
N LYS A 142 -4.60 -8.56 10.51
CA LYS A 142 -5.43 -8.45 11.72
C LYS A 142 -5.60 -9.80 12.41
N LYS A 143 -5.89 -10.85 11.64
CA LYS A 143 -6.05 -12.20 12.17
C LYS A 143 -4.76 -12.70 12.84
N LEU A 144 -3.63 -12.53 12.17
CA LEU A 144 -2.33 -12.94 12.72
C LEU A 144 -1.98 -12.14 13.98
N ARG A 145 -2.28 -10.84 14.00
CA ARG A 145 -2.08 -10.00 15.18
C ARG A 145 -2.90 -10.51 16.36
N ASP A 146 -4.19 -10.77 16.13
CA ASP A 146 -5.08 -11.23 17.20
C ASP A 146 -4.59 -12.57 17.76
N GLU A 147 -4.14 -13.48 16.92
CA GLU A 147 -3.57 -14.76 17.34
C GLU A 147 -2.28 -14.57 18.16
N ALA A 148 -1.46 -13.60 17.79
CA ALA A 148 -0.19 -13.34 18.48
C ALA A 148 -0.37 -12.68 19.85
N MET A 149 -1.49 -11.99 20.08
CA MET A 149 -1.78 -11.27 21.32
C MET A 149 -2.62 -12.08 22.32
N ASP A 150 -3.08 -13.25 21.95
CA ASP A 150 -3.86 -14.15 22.82
C ASP A 150 -2.98 -14.88 23.83
#